data_f6a372673d2fd407a66adddb74cc6784
#
_entry.id   f6a372673d2fd407a66adddb74cc6784
#
_cell.length_a   1.000
_cell.length_b   1.000
_cell.length_c   1.000
_cell.angle_alpha   90.00
_cell.angle_beta   90.00
_cell.angle_gamma   90.00
#
_symmetry.space_group_name_H-M   'P 1'
#
loop_
_entity.id
_entity.type
_entity.pdbx_description
1 polymer ?
#
loop_
_entity_poly.entity_id
_entity_poly.type
_entity_poly.pdbx_seq_one_letter_code
_entity_poly.pdbx_strand_id
1 'polypeptide(L)'
;MEHKTTNVDAILAERATSYGGYGAGVECRARILNALNEKHIETQGTDLPEGLRIMFGDVVLKLMRIASDPNHQDSYIDLAGYAKIIKEYNVDSNNVYS
;
A
#
# COMPACT_ATOMS: atom_id res chain seq x y z
N MET A 1 -15.69 12.47 -28.95
CA MET A 1 -14.53 11.62 -28.71
C MET A 1 -13.48 12.29 -27.83
N GLU A 2 -13.17 13.52 -28.11
CA GLU A 2 -12.27 14.31 -27.29
C GLU A 2 -12.78 14.46 -25.87
N HIS A 3 -14.09 14.49 -25.68
CA HIS A 3 -14.69 14.65 -24.37
C HIS A 3 -14.36 13.52 -23.39
N LYS A 4 -14.32 12.27 -23.87
CA LYS A 4 -13.99 11.14 -23.02
C LYS A 4 -12.54 11.17 -22.59
N THR A 5 -11.63 11.45 -23.53
CA THR A 5 -10.21 11.58 -23.25
C THR A 5 -9.95 12.74 -22.28
N THR A 6 -10.61 13.87 -22.51
CA THR A 6 -10.50 15.05 -21.66
C THR A 6 -10.94 14.75 -20.23
N ASN A 7 -12.02 14.00 -20.05
CA ASN A 7 -12.51 13.65 -18.72
C ASN A 7 -11.54 12.75 -17.96
N VAL A 8 -10.96 11.76 -18.63
CA VAL A 8 -9.97 10.87 -18.05
C VAL A 8 -8.71 11.65 -17.67
N ASP A 9 -8.24 12.50 -18.59
CA ASP A 9 -7.05 13.31 -18.35
C ASP A 9 -7.28 14.30 -17.19
N ALA A 10 -8.46 14.87 -17.08
CA ALA A 10 -8.81 15.77 -15.99
C ALA A 10 -8.80 15.04 -14.64
N ILE A 11 -9.33 13.83 -14.59
CA ILE A 11 -9.33 13.01 -13.37
C ILE A 11 -7.90 12.66 -12.97
N LEU A 12 -7.07 12.26 -13.91
CA LEU A 12 -5.67 11.93 -13.63
C LEU A 12 -4.88 13.15 -13.19
N ALA A 13 -5.12 14.30 -13.80
CA ALA A 13 -4.47 15.55 -13.42
C ALA A 13 -4.88 15.98 -12.02
N GLU A 14 -6.15 15.83 -11.66
CA GLU A 14 -6.65 16.13 -10.34
C GLU A 14 -6.01 15.24 -9.28
N ARG A 15 -5.91 13.95 -9.54
CA ARG A 15 -5.23 13.01 -8.64
C ARG A 15 -3.75 13.33 -8.51
N ALA A 16 -3.10 13.68 -9.61
CA ALA A 16 -1.69 14.07 -9.60
C ALA A 16 -1.46 15.27 -8.69
N THR A 17 -2.35 16.26 -8.77
CA THR A 17 -2.27 17.44 -7.93
C THR A 17 -2.46 17.12 -6.45
N SER A 18 -3.40 16.23 -6.14
CA SER A 18 -3.74 15.86 -4.76
C SER A 18 -2.69 14.98 -4.10
N TYR A 19 -2.01 14.11 -4.85
CA TYR A 19 -1.14 13.09 -4.29
C TYR A 19 0.30 13.15 -4.78
N GLY A 20 0.71 14.26 -5.37
CA GLY A 20 2.07 14.44 -5.86
C GLY A 20 2.38 13.69 -7.15
N GLY A 21 1.33 13.24 -7.86
CA GLY A 21 1.49 12.50 -9.11
C GLY A 21 1.19 11.03 -8.95
N TYR A 22 0.35 10.52 -9.85
CA TYR A 22 -0.07 9.11 -9.81
C TYR A 22 1.13 8.16 -9.99
N GLY A 23 1.97 8.43 -11.01
CA GLY A 23 3.15 7.60 -11.27
C GLY A 23 4.15 7.62 -10.13
N ALA A 24 4.39 8.80 -9.55
CA ALA A 24 5.30 8.94 -8.42
C ALA A 24 4.80 8.15 -7.21
N GLY A 25 3.49 8.14 -6.97
CA GLY A 25 2.89 7.37 -5.89
C GLY A 25 3.06 5.87 -6.07
N VAL A 26 2.85 5.37 -7.30
CA VAL A 26 3.04 3.96 -7.62
C VAL A 26 4.50 3.55 -7.42
N GLU A 27 5.45 4.36 -7.91
CA GLU A 27 6.86 4.07 -7.75
C GLU A 27 7.31 4.10 -6.29
N CYS A 28 6.81 5.07 -5.53
CA CYS A 28 7.10 5.15 -4.10
C CYS A 28 6.64 3.89 -3.38
N ARG A 29 5.40 3.47 -3.63
CA ARG A 29 4.86 2.24 -3.04
C ARG A 29 5.67 1.02 -3.43
N ALA A 30 6.03 0.90 -4.71
CA ALA A 30 6.82 -0.23 -5.20
C ALA A 30 8.18 -0.30 -4.49
N ARG A 31 8.85 0.83 -4.32
CA ARG A 31 10.14 0.87 -3.63
C ARG A 31 10.03 0.43 -2.17
N ILE A 32 8.99 0.87 -1.49
CA ILE A 32 8.77 0.49 -0.09
C ILE A 32 8.49 -1.00 0.01
N LEU A 33 7.61 -1.53 -0.84
CA LEU A 33 7.29 -2.96 -0.85
C LEU A 33 8.50 -3.80 -1.19
N ASN A 34 9.33 -3.38 -2.13
CA ASN A 34 10.55 -4.09 -2.48
C ASN A 34 11.54 -4.10 -1.32
N ALA A 35 11.67 -2.99 -0.60
CA ALA A 35 12.53 -2.93 0.58
C ALA A 35 12.05 -3.87 1.69
N LEU A 36 10.74 -3.96 1.90
CA LEU A 36 10.16 -4.89 2.85
C LEU A 36 10.38 -6.34 2.41
N ASN A 37 10.27 -6.61 1.13
CA ASN A 37 10.55 -7.93 0.58
C ASN A 37 12.02 -8.33 0.78
N GLU A 38 12.92 -7.41 0.54
CA GLU A 38 14.36 -7.65 0.77
C GLU A 38 14.63 -8.00 2.23
N LYS A 39 13.97 -7.32 3.16
CA LYS A 39 14.11 -7.62 4.60
C LYS A 39 13.57 -9.00 4.92
N HIS A 40 12.46 -9.38 4.31
CA HIS A 40 11.89 -10.72 4.49
C HIS A 40 12.84 -11.80 3.96
N ILE A 41 13.42 -11.60 2.78
CA ILE A 41 14.40 -12.53 2.20
C ILE A 41 15.60 -12.64 3.14
N GLU A 42 16.10 -11.52 3.62
CA GLU A 42 17.28 -11.50 4.51
C GLU A 42 17.03 -12.30 5.79
N THR A 43 15.84 -12.18 6.37
CA THR A 43 15.54 -12.80 7.66
C THR A 43 14.88 -14.17 7.58
N GLN A 44 14.08 -14.40 6.55
CA GLN A 44 13.31 -15.64 6.40
C GLN A 44 13.76 -16.51 5.24
N GLY A 45 14.61 -15.99 4.37
CA GLY A 45 15.15 -16.75 3.24
C GLY A 45 14.24 -16.88 2.04
N THR A 46 13.07 -16.27 2.06
CA THR A 46 12.08 -16.36 0.98
C THR A 46 11.45 -15.00 0.71
N ASP A 47 10.86 -14.85 -0.47
CA ASP A 47 10.04 -13.68 -0.80
C ASP A 47 8.84 -13.58 0.14
N LEU A 48 8.33 -12.36 0.31
CA LEU A 48 7.06 -12.17 1.02
C LEU A 48 5.98 -13.01 0.35
N PRO A 49 5.21 -13.78 1.14
CA PRO A 49 4.03 -14.46 0.60
C PRO A 49 3.10 -13.47 -0.09
N GLU A 50 2.50 -13.89 -1.20
CA GLU A 50 1.67 -13.00 -2.02
C GLU A 50 0.57 -12.30 -1.23
N GLY A 51 -0.13 -13.04 -0.37
CA GLY A 51 -1.20 -12.46 0.45
C GLY A 51 -0.68 -11.36 1.37
N LEU A 52 0.46 -11.58 2.02
CA LEU A 52 1.08 -10.57 2.87
C LEU A 52 1.53 -9.36 2.07
N ARG A 53 2.08 -9.59 0.87
CA ARG A 53 2.52 -8.48 0.01
C ARG A 53 1.35 -7.59 -0.37
N ILE A 54 0.21 -8.16 -0.71
CA ILE A 54 -1.00 -7.41 -1.06
C ILE A 54 -1.46 -6.57 0.14
N MET A 55 -1.53 -7.19 1.33
CA MET A 55 -1.95 -6.48 2.54
C MET A 55 -0.96 -5.40 2.95
N PHE A 56 0.33 -5.64 2.80
CA PHE A 56 1.35 -4.61 3.04
C PHE A 56 1.18 -3.43 2.08
N GLY A 57 0.75 -3.70 0.85
CA GLY A 57 0.44 -2.64 -0.12
C GLY A 57 -0.63 -1.68 0.40
N ASP A 58 -1.67 -2.21 1.05
CA ASP A 58 -2.72 -1.39 1.65
C ASP A 58 -2.18 -0.55 2.81
N VAL A 59 -1.33 -1.14 3.64
CA VAL A 59 -0.66 -0.42 4.75
C VAL A 59 0.21 0.71 4.21
N VAL A 60 1.00 0.42 3.19
CA VAL A 60 1.91 1.41 2.58
C VAL A 60 1.10 2.59 2.02
N LEU A 61 -0.04 2.34 1.39
CA LEU A 61 -0.90 3.42 0.92
C LEU A 61 -1.33 4.35 2.04
N LYS A 62 -1.68 3.79 3.20
CA LYS A 62 -2.09 4.60 4.35
C LYS A 62 -0.91 5.38 4.93
N LEU A 63 0.27 4.76 4.97
CA LEU A 63 1.48 5.45 5.41
C LEU A 63 1.83 6.62 4.48
N MET A 64 1.70 6.42 3.18
CA MET A 64 1.93 7.48 2.21
C MET A 64 0.94 8.63 2.39
N ARG A 65 -0.31 8.30 2.70
CA ARG A 65 -1.34 9.29 2.97
C ARG A 65 -1.04 10.11 4.22
N ILE A 66 -0.62 9.43 5.28
CA ILE A 66 -0.20 10.08 6.53
C ILE A 66 1.03 10.97 6.29
N ALA A 67 1.99 10.49 5.49
CA ALA A 67 3.16 11.28 5.15
C ALA A 67 2.79 12.57 4.41
N SER A 68 1.76 12.51 3.57
CA SER A 68 1.27 13.68 2.84
C SER A 68 0.39 14.60 3.69
N ASP A 69 -0.34 14.02 4.62
CA ASP A 69 -1.22 14.74 5.54
C ASP A 69 -1.26 14.05 6.89
N PRO A 70 -0.34 14.41 7.80
CA PRO A 70 -0.25 13.74 9.12
C PRO A 70 -1.48 13.90 10.01
N ASN A 71 -2.39 14.79 9.66
CA ASN A 71 -3.62 15.04 10.42
C ASN A 71 -4.83 14.26 9.90
N HIS A 72 -4.63 13.40 8.89
CA HIS A 72 -5.71 12.63 8.29
C HIS A 72 -6.13 11.47 9.19
N GLN A 73 -7.16 11.68 10.00
CA GLN A 73 -7.58 10.76 11.06
C GLN A 73 -7.98 9.38 10.53
N ASP A 74 -8.71 9.34 9.41
CA ASP A 74 -9.19 8.08 8.83
C ASP A 74 -8.05 7.15 8.45
N SER A 75 -6.91 7.70 8.05
CA SER A 75 -5.76 6.87 7.68
C SER A 75 -5.18 6.12 8.88
N TYR A 76 -5.17 6.73 10.06
CA TYR A 76 -4.72 6.05 11.27
C TYR A 76 -5.69 4.93 11.68
N ILE A 77 -6.98 5.17 11.56
CA ILE A 77 -8.02 4.18 11.87
C ILE A 77 -7.87 2.99 10.92
N ASP A 78 -7.74 3.26 9.63
CA ASP A 78 -7.57 2.21 8.61
C ASP A 78 -6.29 1.42 8.85
N LEU A 79 -5.20 2.10 9.19
CA LEU A 79 -3.92 1.46 9.45
C LEU A 79 -4.00 0.49 10.63
N ALA A 80 -4.66 0.90 11.71
CA ALA A 80 -4.88 0.04 12.86
C ALA A 80 -5.70 -1.20 12.49
N GLY A 81 -6.73 -1.02 11.65
CA GLY A 81 -7.54 -2.13 11.15
C GLY A 81 -6.74 -3.11 10.30
N TYR A 82 -5.93 -2.60 9.39
CA TYR A 82 -5.08 -3.45 8.55
C TYR A 82 -4.06 -4.22 9.39
N ALA A 83 -3.46 -3.60 10.40
CA ALA A 83 -2.51 -4.28 11.27
C ALA A 83 -3.14 -5.49 11.95
N LYS A 84 -4.37 -5.35 12.43
CA LYS A 84 -5.11 -6.44 13.05
C LYS A 84 -5.41 -7.56 12.05
N ILE A 85 -5.88 -7.21 10.85
CA ILE A 85 -6.20 -8.16 9.81
C ILE A 85 -4.95 -8.95 9.39
N ILE A 86 -3.84 -8.27 9.21
CA ILE A 86 -2.57 -8.92 8.82
C ILE A 86 -2.12 -9.90 9.90
N LYS A 87 -2.20 -9.49 11.17
CA LYS A 87 -1.84 -10.37 12.28
C LYS A 87 -2.68 -11.64 12.27
N GLU A 88 -3.99 -11.50 12.16
CA GLU A 88 -4.91 -12.64 12.15
C GLU A 88 -4.66 -13.55 10.95
N TYR A 89 -4.49 -12.98 9.77
CA TYR A 89 -4.17 -13.74 8.57
C TYR A 89 -2.89 -14.55 8.74
N ASN A 90 -1.84 -13.94 9.25
CA ASN A 90 -0.55 -14.59 9.42
C ASN A 90 -0.61 -15.71 10.47
N VAL A 91 -1.28 -15.46 11.59
CA VAL A 91 -1.46 -16.46 12.65
C VAL A 91 -2.27 -17.65 12.14
N ASP A 92 -3.38 -17.40 11.47
CA ASP A 92 -4.23 -18.47 10.93
C ASP A 92 -3.50 -19.28 9.87
N SER A 93 -2.73 -18.63 9.01
CA SER A 93 -1.93 -19.32 7.99
C SER A 93 -0.88 -20.23 8.61
N ASN A 94 -0.24 -19.78 9.69
CA ASN A 94 0.75 -20.57 10.42
C ASN A 94 0.09 -21.73 11.17
N ASN A 95 -1.09 -21.51 11.73
CA ASN A 95 -1.83 -22.56 12.45
C ASN A 95 -2.28 -23.70 11.55
N VAL A 96 -2.56 -23.42 10.28
CA VAL A 96 -2.94 -24.45 9.31
C VAL A 96 -1.84 -25.51 9.16
N TYR A 97 -0.58 -25.11 9.32
CA TYR A 97 0.57 -25.98 9.13
C TYR A 97 1.22 -26.46 10.43
N SER A 98 0.70 -25.99 11.52
CA SER A 98 1.21 -26.44 12.83
C SER A 98 0.32 -27.51 13.44
#